data_9b969fb8fdecd8712ea72d33faa7f7e3
#
_entry.id   9b969fb8fdecd8712ea72d33faa7f7e3
#
_cell.length_a   1.000
_cell.length_b   1.000
_cell.length_c   1.000
_cell.angle_alpha   90.00
_cell.angle_beta   90.00
_cell.angle_gamma   90.00
#
_symmetry.space_group_name_H-M   'P 1'
#
loop_
_entity.id
_entity.type
_entity.pdbx_description
1 polymer ?
#
loop_
_entity_poly.entity_id
_entity_poly.type
_entity_poly.pdbx_seq_one_letter_code
_entity_poly.pdbx_strand_id
1 'polypeptide(L)'
;RVGPKVGDELKRDAVIAVFLSLVVILIYLGFRFKFVFAVGAVAALFHDVLITLGLYSALYGVIPGLNLDIDLSIVAAFLTLVGYSINDTVIVFDRVRENMKIHKSLPLKEVINKSINQTMSRTIITAFTTLLTVFVLMLLGGDVLRAFAFTLFFGIIIGTYSSIFVASAFVLEYV
;
A
#
# COMPACT_ATOMS: atom_id res chain seq x y z
N ARG A 1 21.75 -19.08 -1.63
CA ARG A 1 20.59 -19.79 -1.05
C ARG A 1 20.70 -19.76 0.46
N VAL A 2 19.70 -19.23 1.13
CA VAL A 2 19.64 -19.16 2.60
C VAL A 2 19.24 -20.55 3.10
N GLY A 3 19.89 -21.06 4.15
CA GLY A 3 19.57 -22.36 4.72
C GLY A 3 18.13 -22.39 5.28
N PRO A 4 17.46 -23.56 5.38
CA PRO A 4 16.05 -23.67 5.77
C PRO A 4 15.71 -22.95 7.08
N LYS A 5 16.57 -23.06 8.09
CA LYS A 5 16.38 -22.43 9.40
C LYS A 5 16.39 -20.89 9.33
N VAL A 6 17.31 -20.33 8.54
CA VAL A 6 17.39 -18.87 8.33
C VAL A 6 16.22 -18.37 7.48
N GLY A 7 15.73 -19.18 6.54
CA GLY A 7 14.54 -18.85 5.76
C GLY A 7 13.27 -18.75 6.61
N ASP A 8 13.09 -19.63 7.57
CA ASP A 8 11.93 -19.61 8.48
C ASP A 8 12.00 -18.45 9.48
N GLU A 9 13.20 -18.11 9.97
CA GLU A 9 13.41 -16.91 10.79
C GLU A 9 13.08 -15.63 10.00
N LEU A 10 13.55 -15.51 8.76
CA LEU A 10 13.25 -14.36 7.89
C LEU A 10 11.76 -14.21 7.62
N LYS A 11 11.04 -15.30 7.35
CA LYS A 11 9.60 -15.26 7.14
C LYS A 11 8.85 -14.77 8.38
N ARG A 12 9.20 -15.30 9.54
CA ARG A 12 8.63 -14.91 10.82
C ARG A 12 8.88 -13.42 11.09
N ASP A 13 10.12 -12.98 10.93
CA ASP A 13 10.51 -11.60 11.19
C ASP A 13 9.87 -10.63 10.20
N ALA A 14 9.66 -11.05 8.93
CA ALA A 14 8.92 -10.31 7.93
C ALA A 14 7.46 -10.07 8.36
N VAL A 15 6.76 -11.12 8.79
CA VAL A 15 5.36 -11.00 9.27
C VAL A 15 5.29 -10.07 10.48
N ILE A 16 6.21 -10.21 11.44
CA ILE A 16 6.30 -9.35 12.62
C ILE A 16 6.56 -7.90 12.20
N ALA A 17 7.50 -7.65 11.29
CA ALA A 17 7.83 -6.31 10.83
C ALA A 17 6.65 -5.61 10.14
N VAL A 18 5.94 -6.32 9.25
CA VAL A 18 4.73 -5.80 8.59
C VAL A 18 3.64 -5.52 9.64
N PHE A 19 3.39 -6.45 10.55
CA PHE A 19 2.38 -6.26 11.58
C PHE A 19 2.70 -5.06 12.49
N LEU A 20 3.94 -4.96 12.97
CA LEU A 20 4.38 -3.84 13.80
C LEU A 20 4.27 -2.50 13.04
N SER A 21 4.62 -2.48 11.75
CA SER A 21 4.48 -1.26 10.93
C SER A 21 3.03 -0.81 10.85
N LEU A 22 2.08 -1.74 10.66
CA LEU A 22 0.64 -1.43 10.65
C LEU A 22 0.15 -0.90 12.00
N VAL A 23 0.62 -1.47 13.12
CA VAL A 23 0.29 -0.99 14.47
C VAL A 23 0.83 0.43 14.71
N VAL A 24 2.09 0.69 14.35
CA VAL A 24 2.69 2.03 14.48
C VAL A 24 1.94 3.05 13.63
N ILE A 25 1.58 2.68 12.40
CA ILE A 25 0.78 3.53 11.50
C ILE A 25 -0.61 3.79 12.10
N LEU A 26 -1.26 2.77 12.65
CA LEU A 26 -2.57 2.92 13.32
C LEU A 26 -2.50 3.94 14.47
N ILE A 27 -1.48 3.82 15.31
CA ILE A 27 -1.25 4.74 16.44
C ILE A 27 -1.03 6.16 15.91
N TYR A 28 -0.12 6.34 14.96
CA TYR A 28 0.18 7.64 14.36
C TYR A 28 -1.07 8.29 13.74
N LEU A 29 -1.82 7.54 12.93
CA LEU A 29 -3.04 8.04 12.30
C LEU A 29 -4.17 8.29 13.30
N GLY A 30 -4.26 7.49 14.37
CA GLY A 30 -5.22 7.68 15.46
C GLY A 30 -5.04 9.04 16.17
N PHE A 31 -3.79 9.50 16.30
CA PHE A 31 -3.50 10.85 16.81
C PHE A 31 -3.74 11.94 15.76
N ARG A 32 -3.52 11.66 14.49
CA ARG A 32 -3.61 12.63 13.38
C ARG A 32 -5.03 12.85 12.88
N PHE A 33 -5.85 11.77 12.87
CA PHE A 33 -7.22 11.74 12.34
C PHE A 33 -8.20 11.21 13.39
N LYS A 34 -9.51 11.24 13.08
CA LYS A 34 -10.49 10.49 13.87
C LYS A 34 -10.19 8.98 13.73
N PHE A 35 -10.44 8.22 14.77
CA PHE A 35 -10.11 6.78 14.86
C PHE A 35 -10.62 5.96 13.65
N VAL A 36 -11.83 6.25 13.15
CA VAL A 36 -12.40 5.56 11.99
C VAL A 36 -11.53 5.70 10.73
N PHE A 37 -10.97 6.89 10.51
CA PHE A 37 -10.03 7.10 9.38
C PHE A 37 -8.74 6.30 9.55
N ALA A 38 -8.23 6.22 10.77
CA ALA A 38 -7.04 5.43 11.06
C ALA A 38 -7.28 3.93 10.82
N VAL A 39 -8.40 3.41 11.27
CA VAL A 39 -8.79 2.01 11.03
C VAL A 39 -9.01 1.75 9.54
N GLY A 40 -9.70 2.65 8.82
CA GLY A 40 -9.91 2.55 7.38
C GLY A 40 -8.60 2.53 6.58
N ALA A 41 -7.63 3.37 6.96
CA ALA A 41 -6.31 3.38 6.34
C ALA A 41 -5.54 2.07 6.57
N VAL A 42 -5.54 1.56 7.81
CA VAL A 42 -4.85 0.30 8.14
C VAL A 42 -5.54 -0.90 7.49
N ALA A 43 -6.87 -0.91 7.42
CA ALA A 43 -7.62 -1.95 6.69
C ALA A 43 -7.25 -1.97 5.20
N ALA A 44 -7.12 -0.80 4.56
CA ALA A 44 -6.67 -0.68 3.18
C ALA A 44 -5.23 -1.18 3.00
N LEU A 45 -4.30 -0.81 3.91
CA LEU A 45 -2.92 -1.31 3.88
C LEU A 45 -2.84 -2.83 4.04
N PHE A 46 -3.63 -3.37 4.95
CA PHE A 46 -3.70 -4.83 5.14
C PHE A 46 -4.21 -5.53 3.88
N HIS A 47 -5.26 -4.99 3.26
CA HIS A 47 -5.75 -5.44 1.96
C HIS A 47 -4.63 -5.43 0.90
N ASP A 48 -3.86 -4.35 0.79
CA ASP A 48 -2.80 -4.20 -0.21
C ASP A 48 -1.70 -5.24 -0.04
N VAL A 49 -1.27 -5.47 1.20
CA VAL A 49 -0.29 -6.49 1.53
C VAL A 49 -0.81 -7.89 1.19
N LEU A 50 -2.06 -8.21 1.54
CA LEU A 50 -2.65 -9.52 1.26
C LEU A 50 -2.82 -9.78 -0.24
N ILE A 51 -3.32 -8.80 -1.00
CA ILE A 51 -3.50 -8.96 -2.45
C ILE A 51 -2.15 -9.08 -3.15
N THR A 52 -1.17 -8.25 -2.77
CA THR A 52 0.18 -8.33 -3.34
C THR A 52 0.85 -9.66 -3.01
N LEU A 53 0.71 -10.16 -1.78
CA LEU A 53 1.21 -11.46 -1.36
C LEU A 53 0.50 -12.61 -2.10
N GLY A 54 -0.80 -12.51 -2.30
CA GLY A 54 -1.59 -13.46 -3.07
C GLY A 54 -1.14 -13.53 -4.53
N LEU A 55 -0.92 -12.37 -5.17
CA LEU A 55 -0.40 -12.29 -6.52
C LEU A 55 1.02 -12.88 -6.63
N TYR A 56 1.88 -12.54 -5.66
CA TYR A 56 3.22 -13.06 -5.55
C TYR A 56 3.23 -14.60 -5.45
N SER A 57 2.37 -15.15 -4.59
CA SER A 57 2.21 -16.60 -4.42
C SER A 57 1.64 -17.28 -5.68
N ALA A 58 0.66 -16.66 -6.33
CA ALA A 58 0.04 -17.20 -7.54
C ALA A 58 1.00 -17.26 -8.73
N LEU A 59 1.94 -16.31 -8.81
CA LEU A 59 2.93 -16.23 -9.89
C LEU A 59 4.24 -16.95 -9.56
N TYR A 60 4.37 -17.53 -8.36
CA TYR A 60 5.53 -18.30 -7.97
C TYR A 60 5.74 -19.50 -8.91
N GLY A 61 6.92 -19.55 -9.54
CA GLY A 61 7.27 -20.62 -10.50
C GLY A 61 6.59 -20.55 -11.86
N VAL A 62 5.69 -19.57 -12.10
CA VAL A 62 4.95 -19.43 -13.38
C VAL A 62 5.76 -18.63 -14.40
N ILE A 63 6.49 -17.60 -13.96
CA ILE A 63 7.27 -16.74 -14.85
C ILE A 63 8.71 -17.24 -14.94
N PRO A 64 9.17 -17.72 -16.12
CA PRO A 64 10.55 -18.17 -16.30
C PRO A 64 11.55 -17.03 -16.03
N GLY A 65 12.58 -17.29 -15.23
CA GLY A 65 13.64 -16.31 -14.92
C GLY A 65 13.28 -15.27 -13.85
N LEU A 66 12.09 -15.35 -13.26
CA LEU A 66 11.72 -14.57 -12.09
C LEU A 66 11.81 -15.45 -10.85
N ASN A 67 12.84 -15.22 -10.03
CA ASN A 67 12.97 -15.91 -8.74
C ASN A 67 12.18 -15.13 -7.68
N LEU A 68 11.11 -15.74 -7.21
CA LEU A 68 10.23 -15.19 -6.17
C LEU A 68 10.47 -15.88 -4.79
N ASP A 69 11.68 -16.35 -4.52
CA ASP A 69 12.03 -16.82 -3.18
C ASP A 69 12.00 -15.66 -2.18
N ILE A 70 11.35 -15.88 -1.03
CA ILE A 70 11.26 -14.84 0.01
C ILE A 70 12.65 -14.63 0.62
N ASP A 71 13.24 -13.51 0.31
CA ASP A 71 14.49 -13.01 0.82
C ASP A 71 14.32 -11.63 1.50
N LEU A 72 15.41 -11.06 1.97
CA LEU A 72 15.39 -9.75 2.63
C LEU A 72 14.92 -8.62 1.69
N SER A 73 15.17 -8.74 0.39
CA SER A 73 14.75 -7.74 -0.59
C SER A 73 13.24 -7.72 -0.76
N ILE A 74 12.60 -8.87 -0.71
CA ILE A 74 11.13 -8.99 -0.77
C ILE A 74 10.47 -8.42 0.50
N VAL A 75 11.04 -8.70 1.67
CA VAL A 75 10.57 -8.10 2.93
C VAL A 75 10.66 -6.57 2.86
N ALA A 76 11.78 -6.05 2.37
CA ALA A 76 11.97 -4.62 2.16
C ALA A 76 10.96 -4.05 1.15
N ALA A 77 10.61 -4.79 0.09
CA ALA A 77 9.58 -4.39 -0.87
C ALA A 77 8.19 -4.25 -0.21
N PHE A 78 7.78 -5.22 0.61
CA PHE A 78 6.50 -5.13 1.33
C PHE A 78 6.46 -3.96 2.32
N LEU A 79 7.53 -3.72 3.07
CA LEU A 79 7.60 -2.57 3.97
C LEU A 79 7.57 -1.23 3.21
N THR A 80 8.26 -1.18 2.06
CA THR A 80 8.23 -0.01 1.17
C THR A 80 6.84 0.21 0.59
N LEU A 81 6.14 -0.87 0.19
CA LEU A 81 4.76 -0.81 -0.28
C LEU A 81 3.83 -0.22 0.78
N VAL A 82 3.92 -0.66 2.03
CA VAL A 82 3.12 -0.12 3.14
C VAL A 82 3.37 1.38 3.29
N GLY A 83 4.63 1.81 3.29
CA GLY A 83 5.00 3.23 3.37
C GLY A 83 4.54 4.06 2.18
N TYR A 84 4.53 3.48 0.98
CA TYR A 84 4.06 4.14 -0.24
C TYR A 84 2.52 4.28 -0.25
N SER A 85 1.81 3.20 0.02
CA SER A 85 0.34 3.18 -0.01
C SER A 85 -0.29 4.12 1.03
N ILE A 86 0.29 4.19 2.24
CA ILE A 86 -0.23 5.09 3.28
C ILE A 86 -0.15 6.56 2.87
N ASN A 87 0.85 6.95 2.09
CA ASN A 87 1.03 8.34 1.66
C ASN A 87 -0.17 8.84 0.85
N ASP A 88 -0.66 8.05 -0.11
CA ASP A 88 -1.84 8.42 -0.92
C ASP A 88 -3.12 8.41 -0.08
N THR A 89 -3.30 7.43 0.80
CA THR A 89 -4.45 7.38 1.71
C THR A 89 -4.52 8.61 2.62
N VAL A 90 -3.40 9.03 3.19
CA VAL A 90 -3.33 10.23 4.04
C VAL A 90 -3.68 11.50 3.27
N ILE A 91 -3.24 11.63 2.02
CA ILE A 91 -3.56 12.79 1.16
C ILE A 91 -5.06 12.88 0.90
N VAL A 92 -5.70 11.76 0.56
CA VAL A 92 -7.15 11.70 0.34
C VAL A 92 -7.89 12.05 1.64
N PHE A 93 -7.49 11.47 2.77
CA PHE A 93 -8.14 11.71 4.06
C PHE A 93 -7.94 13.12 4.60
N ASP A 94 -6.78 13.73 4.39
CA ASP A 94 -6.56 15.14 4.72
C ASP A 94 -7.52 16.04 3.92
N ARG A 95 -7.71 15.75 2.62
CA ARG A 95 -8.65 16.49 1.78
C ARG A 95 -10.11 16.24 2.18
N VAL A 96 -10.48 15.01 2.55
CA VAL A 96 -11.82 14.71 3.08
C VAL A 96 -12.06 15.52 4.36
N ARG A 97 -11.10 15.52 5.29
CA ARG A 97 -11.19 16.26 6.55
C ARG A 97 -11.33 17.77 6.33
N GLU A 98 -10.60 18.34 5.37
CA GLU A 98 -10.71 19.75 4.99
C GLU A 98 -12.10 20.06 4.43
N ASN A 99 -12.55 19.28 3.45
CA ASN A 99 -13.85 19.46 2.81
C ASN A 99 -15.03 19.26 3.78
N MET A 100 -14.92 18.37 4.76
CA MET A 100 -15.92 18.21 5.83
C MET A 100 -16.09 19.49 6.68
N LYS A 101 -15.02 20.27 6.87
CA LYS A 101 -15.07 21.53 7.60
C LYS A 101 -15.68 22.67 6.77
N ILE A 102 -15.37 22.68 5.46
CA ILE A 102 -15.83 23.72 4.52
C ILE A 102 -17.28 23.48 4.14
N HIS A 103 -17.65 22.25 3.84
CA HIS A 103 -18.96 21.86 3.32
C HIS A 103 -19.80 21.10 4.34
N LYS A 104 -20.14 21.74 5.45
CA LYS A 104 -20.87 21.12 6.58
C LYS A 104 -22.28 20.64 6.22
N SER A 105 -22.87 21.18 5.17
CA SER A 105 -24.24 20.84 4.71
C SER A 105 -24.29 19.70 3.69
N LEU A 106 -23.16 19.28 3.13
CA LEU A 106 -23.11 18.21 2.14
C LEU A 106 -23.11 16.82 2.81
N PRO A 107 -23.78 15.83 2.20
CA PRO A 107 -23.67 14.44 2.63
C PRO A 107 -22.20 13.95 2.56
N LEU A 108 -21.81 13.08 3.49
CA LEU A 108 -20.44 12.56 3.55
C LEU A 108 -19.97 11.94 2.22
N LYS A 109 -20.85 11.23 1.52
CA LYS A 109 -20.57 10.63 0.21
C LYS A 109 -20.13 11.68 -0.83
N GLU A 110 -20.79 12.82 -0.87
CA GLU A 110 -20.44 13.91 -1.80
C GLU A 110 -19.11 14.56 -1.41
N VAL A 111 -18.86 14.73 -0.11
CA VAL A 111 -17.61 15.25 0.42
C VAL A 111 -16.44 14.34 0.03
N ILE A 112 -16.59 13.02 0.20
CA ILE A 112 -15.58 12.03 -0.19
C ILE A 112 -15.34 12.07 -1.70
N ASN A 113 -16.39 12.01 -2.51
CA ASN A 113 -16.26 12.08 -3.98
C ASN A 113 -15.55 13.35 -4.44
N LYS A 114 -15.91 14.49 -3.88
CA LYS A 114 -15.25 15.76 -4.17
C LYS A 114 -13.78 15.74 -3.80
N SER A 115 -13.44 15.18 -2.64
CA SER A 115 -12.07 15.08 -2.15
C SER A 115 -11.20 14.17 -3.01
N ILE A 116 -11.72 13.00 -3.40
CA ILE A 116 -11.07 12.09 -4.33
C ILE A 116 -10.77 12.79 -5.66
N ASN A 117 -11.78 13.44 -6.26
CA ASN A 117 -11.60 14.16 -7.53
C ASN A 117 -10.54 15.27 -7.44
N GLN A 118 -10.45 15.98 -6.32
CA GLN A 118 -9.45 17.03 -6.10
C GLN A 118 -8.01 16.48 -5.95
N THR A 119 -7.86 15.26 -5.46
CA THR A 119 -6.54 14.63 -5.24
C THR A 119 -6.13 13.69 -6.37
N MET A 120 -7.08 13.28 -7.23
CA MET A 120 -6.90 12.26 -8.26
C MET A 120 -5.71 12.53 -9.19
N SER A 121 -5.58 13.75 -9.69
CA SER A 121 -4.48 14.11 -10.60
C SER A 121 -3.12 13.91 -9.94
N ARG A 122 -2.96 14.32 -8.69
CA ARG A 122 -1.73 14.12 -7.92
C ARG A 122 -1.42 12.65 -7.71
N THR A 123 -2.41 11.87 -7.27
CA THR A 123 -2.26 10.43 -7.01
C THR A 123 -1.86 9.69 -8.29
N ILE A 124 -2.52 9.97 -9.42
CA ILE A 124 -2.19 9.33 -10.70
C ILE A 124 -0.78 9.71 -11.17
N ILE A 125 -0.40 10.99 -11.13
CA ILE A 125 0.93 11.43 -11.57
C ILE A 125 2.02 10.80 -10.70
N THR A 126 1.84 10.78 -9.37
CA THR A 126 2.80 10.18 -8.45
C THR A 126 2.93 8.67 -8.67
N ALA A 127 1.80 7.96 -8.80
CA ALA A 127 1.80 6.53 -9.07
C ALA A 127 2.47 6.21 -10.42
N PHE A 128 2.11 6.95 -11.48
CA PHE A 128 2.65 6.72 -12.81
C PHE A 128 4.16 6.95 -12.88
N THR A 129 4.66 8.05 -12.32
CA THR A 129 6.11 8.35 -12.31
C THR A 129 6.89 7.30 -11.51
N THR A 130 6.35 6.85 -10.38
CA THR A 130 6.98 5.79 -9.57
C THR A 130 6.94 4.45 -10.31
N LEU A 131 5.82 4.11 -10.96
CA LEU A 131 5.69 2.90 -11.76
C LEU A 131 6.69 2.86 -12.92
N LEU A 132 6.94 4.00 -13.60
CA LEU A 132 7.96 4.08 -14.65
C LEU A 132 9.36 3.75 -14.11
N THR A 133 9.72 4.33 -12.95
CA THR A 133 11.02 4.07 -12.31
C THR A 133 11.17 2.61 -11.92
N VAL A 134 10.15 2.06 -11.27
CA VAL A 134 10.11 0.66 -10.82
C VAL A 134 10.11 -0.30 -12.02
N PHE A 135 9.43 0.05 -13.12
CA PHE A 135 9.42 -0.72 -14.35
C PHE A 135 10.83 -0.83 -14.97
N VAL A 136 11.55 0.29 -15.05
CA VAL A 136 12.94 0.28 -15.52
C VAL A 136 13.81 -0.59 -14.62
N LEU A 137 13.64 -0.49 -13.29
CA LEU A 137 14.36 -1.33 -12.33
C LEU A 137 14.02 -2.82 -12.51
N MET A 138 12.77 -3.15 -12.81
CA MET A 138 12.34 -4.53 -13.08
C MET A 138 13.00 -5.12 -14.32
N LEU A 139 13.24 -4.30 -15.36
CA LEU A 139 13.87 -4.74 -16.60
C LEU A 139 15.40 -4.86 -16.49
N LEU A 140 16.05 -3.92 -15.80
CA LEU A 140 17.51 -3.74 -15.80
C LEU A 140 18.18 -4.07 -14.47
N GLY A 141 17.43 -4.33 -13.40
CA GLY A 141 17.94 -4.40 -12.03
C GLY A 141 18.63 -5.73 -11.64
N GLY A 142 18.74 -6.70 -12.54
CA GLY A 142 19.28 -8.03 -12.19
C GLY A 142 18.30 -8.83 -11.31
N ASP A 143 18.67 -10.05 -10.95
CA ASP A 143 17.73 -11.03 -10.36
C ASP A 143 17.17 -10.60 -9.00
N VAL A 144 17.99 -10.05 -8.11
CA VAL A 144 17.56 -9.63 -6.77
C VAL A 144 16.65 -8.40 -6.83
N LEU A 145 17.05 -7.39 -7.61
CA LEU A 145 16.25 -6.16 -7.76
C LEU A 145 15.01 -6.35 -8.62
N ARG A 146 15.01 -7.34 -9.51
CA ARG A 146 13.85 -7.68 -10.34
C ARG A 146 12.67 -8.15 -9.50
N ALA A 147 12.90 -9.04 -8.54
CA ALA A 147 11.86 -9.53 -7.62
C ALA A 147 11.33 -8.41 -6.71
N PHE A 148 12.22 -7.58 -6.18
CA PHE A 148 11.86 -6.37 -5.43
C PHE A 148 10.99 -5.42 -6.27
N ALA A 149 11.44 -5.08 -7.47
CA ALA A 149 10.73 -4.19 -8.37
C ALA A 149 9.38 -4.77 -8.83
N PHE A 150 9.30 -6.07 -9.08
CA PHE A 150 8.06 -6.78 -9.40
C PHE A 150 7.02 -6.61 -8.27
N THR A 151 7.42 -6.85 -7.03
CA THR A 151 6.55 -6.69 -5.85
C THR A 151 6.05 -5.26 -5.72
N LEU A 152 6.95 -4.27 -5.88
CA LEU A 152 6.57 -2.86 -5.83
C LEU A 152 5.68 -2.44 -7.00
N PHE A 153 5.94 -2.92 -8.21
CA PHE A 153 5.15 -2.56 -9.39
C PHE A 153 3.68 -2.91 -9.21
N PHE A 154 3.39 -4.14 -8.86
CA PHE A 154 2.02 -4.57 -8.61
C PHE A 154 1.46 -3.98 -7.32
N GLY A 155 2.28 -3.89 -6.27
CA GLY A 155 1.87 -3.29 -5.01
C GLY A 155 1.45 -1.82 -5.14
N ILE A 156 2.15 -1.01 -5.93
CA ILE A 156 1.79 0.39 -6.19
C ILE A 156 0.46 0.50 -6.93
N ILE A 157 0.20 -0.35 -7.92
CA ILE A 157 -1.09 -0.38 -8.63
C ILE A 157 -2.22 -0.69 -7.66
N ILE A 158 -2.05 -1.74 -6.83
CA ILE A 158 -3.03 -2.16 -5.84
C ILE A 158 -3.24 -1.07 -4.79
N GLY A 159 -2.16 -0.50 -4.24
CA GLY A 159 -2.22 0.54 -3.22
C GLY A 159 -2.86 1.84 -3.72
N THR A 160 -2.60 2.24 -4.97
CA THR A 160 -3.25 3.40 -5.58
C THR A 160 -4.76 3.17 -5.74
N TYR A 161 -5.16 1.99 -6.18
CA TYR A 161 -6.57 1.61 -6.23
C TYR A 161 -7.20 1.60 -4.83
N SER A 162 -6.53 0.99 -3.87
CA SER A 162 -7.02 0.79 -2.51
C SER A 162 -7.19 2.11 -1.75
N SER A 163 -6.27 3.06 -1.88
CA SER A 163 -6.37 4.37 -1.24
C SER A 163 -7.62 5.16 -1.70
N ILE A 164 -8.02 4.99 -2.96
CA ILE A 164 -9.18 5.67 -3.53
C ILE A 164 -10.48 4.93 -3.17
N PHE A 165 -10.53 3.61 -3.36
CA PHE A 165 -11.77 2.85 -3.31
C PHE A 165 -11.96 2.08 -2.00
N VAL A 166 -10.94 1.45 -1.44
CA VAL A 166 -11.07 0.63 -0.23
C VAL A 166 -11.09 1.51 1.02
N ALA A 167 -10.10 2.37 1.20
CA ALA A 167 -10.00 3.25 2.36
C ALA A 167 -11.19 4.22 2.46
N SER A 168 -11.58 4.81 1.32
CA SER A 168 -12.70 5.75 1.27
C SER A 168 -14.06 5.08 1.47
N ALA A 169 -14.26 3.86 0.93
CA ALA A 169 -15.49 3.10 1.16
C ALA A 169 -15.64 2.70 2.63
N PHE A 170 -14.55 2.29 3.27
CA PHE A 170 -14.55 1.98 4.70
C PHE A 170 -14.98 3.18 5.54
N VAL A 171 -14.42 4.36 5.27
CA VAL A 171 -14.81 5.58 5.99
C VAL A 171 -16.26 5.95 5.73
N LEU A 172 -16.77 5.76 4.50
CA LEU A 172 -18.16 6.05 4.16
C LEU A 172 -19.14 5.17 4.95
N GLU A 173 -18.80 3.91 5.18
CA GLU A 173 -19.67 2.95 5.86
C GLU A 173 -19.69 3.17 7.39
N TYR A 174 -18.58 3.60 8.00
CA TYR A 174 -18.42 3.63 9.46
C TYR A 174 -18.37 5.04 10.08
N VAL A 175 -18.49 6.13 9.32
CA VAL A 175 -18.59 7.52 9.79
C VAL A 175 -20.01 8.04 9.68
#